data_69a7a6f4b91c0a3faaa031db0a218831
#
_entry.id   69a7a6f4b91c0a3faaa031db0a218831
#
_cell.length_a   1.000
_cell.length_b   1.000
_cell.length_c   1.000
_cell.angle_alpha   90.00
_cell.angle_beta   90.00
_cell.angle_gamma   90.00
#
_symmetry.space_group_name_H-M   'P 1'
#
loop_
_entity.id
_entity.type
_entity.pdbx_description
1 polymer ?
#
loop_
_entity_poly.entity_id
_entity_poly.type
_entity_poly.pdbx_seq_one_letter_code
_entity_poly.pdbx_strand_id
1 'polypeptide(L)'
;MKKCMLALLGLAFTAGCLIQFPAQVFAGPDEEVQAAMQLLKSKAAALGAPRVNGEAAVAGKNLPALHFGATKMNNNFVLVDEIQKEVGGTATIFVKSGDEFVRVATNVRKDDGSRAIGTILDPKGKAIAAIAKGQSYFGEADILGKPYVTGYEPIRDASSNVIGVYYVGYLKN
;
A
#
# COMPACT_ATOMS: atom_id res chain seq x y z
N MET A 1 63.25 -19.68 -52.27
CA MET A 1 61.80 -19.44 -52.47
C MET A 1 61.09 -19.64 -51.16
N LYS A 2 60.89 -18.56 -50.42
CA LYS A 2 60.26 -18.61 -49.10
C LYS A 2 59.12 -17.56 -49.13
N LYS A 3 57.89 -18.00 -49.04
CA LYS A 3 56.75 -17.13 -48.98
C LYS A 3 56.41 -16.81 -47.50
N CYS A 4 56.57 -15.56 -47.12
CA CYS A 4 56.06 -15.02 -45.88
C CYS A 4 54.54 -14.94 -45.93
N MET A 5 53.85 -15.49 -44.92
CA MET A 5 52.44 -15.38 -44.74
C MET A 5 52.20 -14.47 -43.53
N LEU A 6 51.59 -13.30 -43.82
CA LEU A 6 51.29 -12.27 -42.87
C LEU A 6 49.96 -12.62 -42.20
N ALA A 7 49.95 -12.78 -40.89
CA ALA A 7 48.70 -13.00 -40.11
C ALA A 7 48.10 -11.66 -39.72
N LEU A 8 46.89 -11.37 -40.18
CA LEU A 8 46.05 -10.26 -39.73
C LEU A 8 45.36 -10.62 -38.42
N LEU A 9 45.65 -9.90 -37.37
CA LEU A 9 44.95 -9.96 -36.11
C LEU A 9 43.67 -9.12 -36.24
N GLY A 10 42.52 -9.76 -36.29
CA GLY A 10 41.22 -9.09 -36.24
C GLY A 10 40.82 -8.70 -34.81
N LEU A 11 40.72 -7.42 -34.59
CA LEU A 11 40.24 -6.86 -33.33
C LEU A 11 38.70 -6.87 -33.32
N ALA A 12 38.11 -7.78 -32.56
CA ALA A 12 36.65 -7.84 -32.40
C ALA A 12 36.23 -6.77 -31.39
N PHE A 13 35.59 -5.69 -31.86
CA PHE A 13 34.92 -4.71 -31.07
C PHE A 13 33.57 -5.30 -30.61
N THR A 14 33.49 -5.72 -29.36
CA THR A 14 32.20 -6.03 -28.73
C THR A 14 31.49 -4.73 -28.36
N ALA A 15 30.50 -4.34 -29.18
CA ALA A 15 29.59 -3.27 -28.84
C ALA A 15 28.73 -3.69 -27.66
N GLY A 16 29.09 -3.24 -26.48
CA GLY A 16 28.24 -3.37 -25.28
C GLY A 16 26.97 -2.56 -25.48
N CYS A 17 25.85 -3.24 -25.71
CA CYS A 17 24.51 -2.62 -25.73
C CYS A 17 24.17 -2.18 -24.30
N LEU A 18 24.42 -0.91 -23.97
CA LEU A 18 23.89 -0.28 -22.77
C LEU A 18 22.37 -0.17 -22.94
N ILE A 19 21.64 -1.11 -22.35
CA ILE A 19 20.19 -0.97 -22.21
C ILE A 19 19.95 0.18 -21.22
N GLN A 20 19.78 1.38 -21.73
CA GLN A 20 19.27 2.50 -20.97
C GLN A 20 17.78 2.22 -20.74
N PHE A 21 17.44 1.81 -19.52
CA PHE A 21 16.06 1.87 -19.07
C PHE A 21 15.70 3.36 -18.98
N PRO A 22 14.67 3.83 -19.68
CA PRO A 22 14.19 5.19 -19.48
C PRO A 22 13.77 5.29 -18.02
N ALA A 23 14.38 6.21 -17.25
CA ALA A 23 13.86 6.62 -15.98
C ALA A 23 12.48 7.22 -16.28
N GLN A 24 11.43 6.49 -15.96
CA GLN A 24 10.08 7.02 -16.01
C GLN A 24 10.01 8.11 -14.95
N VAL A 25 10.09 9.35 -15.38
CA VAL A 25 9.74 10.50 -14.56
C VAL A 25 8.23 10.50 -14.46
N PHE A 26 7.74 9.96 -13.42
CA PHE A 26 6.37 10.03 -13.04
C PHE A 26 6.19 11.33 -12.25
N ALA A 27 5.50 12.29 -12.74
CA ALA A 27 5.21 13.55 -12.07
C ALA A 27 3.69 13.73 -11.92
N GLY A 28 3.13 13.29 -10.78
CA GLY A 28 1.73 13.53 -10.46
C GLY A 28 1.38 13.04 -9.05
N PRO A 29 0.31 13.56 -8.43
CA PRO A 29 -0.13 13.13 -7.10
C PRO A 29 -0.46 11.62 -7.03
N ASP A 30 -0.73 10.97 -8.14
CA ASP A 30 -0.96 9.53 -8.22
C ASP A 30 0.30 8.71 -7.91
N GLU A 31 1.49 9.28 -8.08
CA GLU A 31 2.77 8.60 -7.84
C GLU A 31 3.18 8.60 -6.38
N GLU A 32 2.96 9.71 -5.70
CA GLU A 32 3.19 9.77 -4.26
C GLU A 32 2.32 8.73 -3.55
N VAL A 33 1.06 8.60 -3.98
CA VAL A 33 0.13 7.59 -3.47
C VAL A 33 0.60 6.17 -3.77
N GLN A 34 1.08 5.91 -5.00
CA GLN A 34 1.58 4.59 -5.38
C GLN A 34 2.86 4.23 -4.61
N ALA A 35 3.80 5.17 -4.49
CA ALA A 35 5.03 4.97 -3.73
C ALA A 35 4.75 4.72 -2.24
N ALA A 36 3.84 5.51 -1.64
CA ALA A 36 3.41 5.33 -0.26
C ALA A 36 2.71 3.97 -0.04
N MET A 37 1.88 3.53 -1.00
CA MET A 37 1.24 2.21 -0.95
C MET A 37 2.27 1.08 -1.01
N GLN A 38 3.25 1.16 -1.91
CA GLN A 38 4.32 0.17 -1.98
C GLN A 38 5.14 0.12 -0.69
N LEU A 39 5.46 1.27 -0.11
CA LEU A 39 6.17 1.34 1.16
C LEU A 39 5.35 0.70 2.30
N LEU A 40 4.05 1.03 2.41
CA LEU A 40 3.15 0.46 3.41
C LEU A 40 3.10 -1.06 3.31
N LYS A 41 2.92 -1.60 2.09
CA LYS A 41 2.87 -3.03 1.82
C LYS A 41 4.20 -3.72 2.12
N SER A 42 5.33 -3.11 1.74
CA SER A 42 6.67 -3.64 2.02
C SER A 42 6.93 -3.76 3.52
N LYS A 43 6.62 -2.71 4.29
CA LYS A 43 6.75 -2.72 5.75
C LYS A 43 5.81 -3.73 6.40
N ALA A 44 4.57 -3.83 5.93
CA ALA A 44 3.62 -4.83 6.40
C ALA A 44 4.10 -6.26 6.12
N ALA A 45 4.63 -6.52 4.92
CA ALA A 45 5.18 -7.82 4.54
C ALA A 45 6.39 -8.22 5.38
N ALA A 46 7.23 -7.25 5.79
CA ALA A 46 8.36 -7.48 6.69
C ALA A 46 7.91 -7.96 8.09
N LEU A 47 6.69 -7.64 8.53
CA LEU A 47 6.11 -8.15 9.78
C LEU A 47 5.62 -9.60 9.65
N GLY A 48 5.35 -10.06 8.42
CA GLY A 48 4.91 -11.42 8.11
C GLY A 48 3.58 -11.49 7.36
N ALA A 49 3.15 -12.71 7.04
CA ALA A 49 1.93 -12.94 6.28
C ALA A 49 0.68 -12.44 7.02
N PRO A 50 -0.29 -11.83 6.29
CA PRO A 50 -1.53 -11.35 6.87
C PRO A 50 -2.47 -12.52 7.23
N ARG A 51 -3.12 -12.41 8.37
CA ARG A 51 -4.12 -13.38 8.86
C ARG A 51 -5.07 -12.74 9.84
N VAL A 52 -6.27 -13.29 9.96
CA VAL A 52 -7.20 -12.99 11.04
C VAL A 52 -7.13 -14.12 12.06
N ASN A 53 -6.99 -13.79 13.35
CA ASN A 53 -6.97 -14.77 14.42
C ASN A 53 -7.54 -14.17 15.72
N GLY A 54 -8.72 -14.66 16.14
CA GLY A 54 -9.42 -14.16 17.30
C GLY A 54 -10.07 -12.79 17.04
N GLU A 55 -10.38 -12.09 18.12
CA GLU A 55 -11.08 -10.81 18.12
C GLU A 55 -10.33 -9.77 18.95
N ALA A 56 -10.60 -8.50 18.69
CA ALA A 56 -10.06 -7.38 19.44
C ALA A 56 -11.05 -6.23 19.52
N ALA A 57 -11.13 -5.58 20.67
CA ALA A 57 -11.95 -4.39 20.85
C ALA A 57 -11.29 -3.18 20.20
N VAL A 58 -12.03 -2.48 19.34
CA VAL A 58 -11.61 -1.24 18.69
C VAL A 58 -12.77 -0.25 18.72
N ALA A 59 -12.58 0.90 19.36
CA ALA A 59 -13.61 1.94 19.50
C ALA A 59 -14.98 1.40 19.99
N GLY A 60 -14.95 0.49 20.96
CA GLY A 60 -16.16 -0.13 21.55
C GLY A 60 -16.80 -1.25 20.73
N LYS A 61 -16.22 -1.60 19.57
CA LYS A 61 -16.67 -2.73 18.72
C LYS A 61 -15.75 -3.92 18.89
N ASN A 62 -16.31 -5.14 18.94
CA ASN A 62 -15.51 -6.37 18.88
C ASN A 62 -15.32 -6.75 17.42
N LEU A 63 -14.09 -6.72 16.92
CA LEU A 63 -13.73 -6.89 15.53
C LEU A 63 -12.74 -8.05 15.35
N PRO A 64 -12.72 -8.68 14.15
CA PRO A 64 -11.67 -9.66 13.84
C PRO A 64 -10.28 -9.07 14.08
N ALA A 65 -9.41 -9.82 14.76
CA ALA A 65 -8.04 -9.37 15.03
C ALA A 65 -7.15 -9.67 13.82
N LEU A 66 -6.77 -8.60 13.09
CA LEU A 66 -5.87 -8.67 11.96
C LEU A 66 -4.42 -8.68 12.43
N HIS A 67 -3.64 -9.62 11.92
CA HIS A 67 -2.22 -9.75 12.20
C HIS A 67 -1.40 -9.76 10.91
N PHE A 68 -0.19 -9.19 10.98
CA PHE A 68 0.90 -9.48 10.07
C PHE A 68 1.95 -10.28 10.84
N GLY A 69 2.13 -11.56 10.48
CA GLY A 69 2.94 -12.49 11.28
C GLY A 69 2.47 -12.55 12.73
N ALA A 70 3.35 -12.22 13.69
CA ALA A 70 3.02 -12.15 15.12
C ALA A 70 2.39 -10.82 15.55
N THR A 71 2.46 -9.77 14.71
CA THR A 71 2.07 -8.41 15.06
C THR A 71 0.57 -8.19 14.84
N LYS A 72 -0.16 -7.93 15.93
CA LYS A 72 -1.57 -7.52 15.87
C LYS A 72 -1.68 -6.05 15.43
N MET A 73 -2.55 -5.77 14.47
CA MET A 73 -2.74 -4.44 13.89
C MET A 73 -3.83 -3.62 14.58
N ASN A 74 -4.81 -4.26 15.20
CA ASN A 74 -5.88 -3.57 15.92
C ASN A 74 -5.32 -2.70 17.05
N ASN A 75 -5.56 -1.39 16.97
CA ASN A 75 -5.02 -0.34 17.85
C ASN A 75 -3.48 -0.23 17.88
N ASN A 76 -2.79 -0.79 16.89
CA ASN A 76 -1.35 -0.62 16.71
C ASN A 76 -1.09 0.41 15.59
N PHE A 77 -0.53 1.55 15.96
CA PHE A 77 -0.35 2.68 15.04
C PHE A 77 1.07 2.82 14.49
N VAL A 78 2.02 1.98 14.95
CA VAL A 78 3.44 2.10 14.59
C VAL A 78 3.62 2.14 13.08
N LEU A 79 3.06 1.15 12.37
CA LEU A 79 3.19 1.04 10.92
C LEU A 79 2.66 2.28 10.18
N VAL A 80 1.46 2.76 10.53
CA VAL A 80 0.83 3.91 9.85
C VAL A 80 1.51 5.23 10.20
N ASP A 81 2.06 5.36 11.41
CA ASP A 81 2.80 6.55 11.83
C ASP A 81 4.19 6.61 11.17
N GLU A 82 4.83 5.46 10.94
CA GLU A 82 6.07 5.38 10.17
C GLU A 82 5.86 5.84 8.72
N ILE A 83 4.77 5.42 8.06
CA ILE A 83 4.45 5.88 6.71
C ILE A 83 4.31 7.41 6.68
N GLN A 84 3.57 7.99 7.63
CA GLN A 84 3.43 9.44 7.71
C GLN A 84 4.77 10.14 7.90
N LYS A 85 5.65 9.59 8.72
CA LYS A 85 6.97 10.15 9.00
C LYS A 85 7.90 10.09 7.78
N GLU A 86 7.83 9.02 6.99
CA GLU A 86 8.76 8.79 5.89
C GLU A 86 8.35 9.48 4.58
N VAL A 87 7.05 9.46 4.27
CA VAL A 87 6.54 9.95 2.97
C VAL A 87 5.43 11.00 3.10
N GLY A 88 5.10 11.46 4.30
CA GLY A 88 3.96 12.35 4.53
C GLY A 88 2.62 11.61 4.38
N GLY A 89 1.54 12.32 4.11
CA GLY A 89 0.24 11.73 3.86
C GLY A 89 -0.37 10.95 5.04
N THR A 90 -1.48 10.31 4.76
CA THR A 90 -2.21 9.47 5.73
C THR A 90 -2.16 8.00 5.33
N ALA A 91 -2.17 7.12 6.33
CA ALA A 91 -2.23 5.67 6.13
C ALA A 91 -3.23 5.01 7.08
N THR A 92 -3.83 3.93 6.63
CA THR A 92 -4.80 3.14 7.41
C THR A 92 -4.70 1.66 7.07
N ILE A 93 -4.91 0.83 8.07
CA ILE A 93 -5.21 -0.59 7.94
C ILE A 93 -6.68 -0.79 8.35
N PHE A 94 -7.46 -1.36 7.44
CA PHE A 94 -8.81 -1.81 7.71
C PHE A 94 -8.84 -3.32 7.90
N VAL A 95 -9.73 -3.81 8.75
CA VAL A 95 -10.10 -5.23 8.82
C VAL A 95 -11.49 -5.42 8.23
N LYS A 96 -11.70 -6.53 7.55
CA LYS A 96 -13.03 -6.94 7.09
C LYS A 96 -13.83 -7.48 8.29
N SER A 97 -15.06 -6.96 8.47
CA SER A 97 -16.01 -7.41 9.49
C SER A 97 -17.39 -7.50 8.85
N GLY A 98 -17.85 -8.71 8.55
CA GLY A 98 -19.02 -8.90 7.70
C GLY A 98 -18.80 -8.27 6.31
N ASP A 99 -19.71 -7.40 5.90
CA ASP A 99 -19.63 -6.67 4.62
C ASP A 99 -18.90 -5.33 4.73
N GLU A 100 -18.47 -4.95 5.94
CA GLU A 100 -17.78 -3.68 6.19
C GLU A 100 -16.27 -3.85 6.27
N PHE A 101 -15.56 -2.75 6.00
CA PHE A 101 -14.13 -2.61 6.31
C PHE A 101 -13.97 -1.53 7.36
N VAL A 102 -13.48 -1.92 8.54
CA VAL A 102 -13.39 -1.05 9.73
C VAL A 102 -11.94 -0.64 9.97
N ARG A 103 -11.69 0.67 10.21
CA ARG A 103 -10.35 1.19 10.53
C ARG A 103 -9.88 0.65 11.87
N VAL A 104 -8.81 -0.14 11.88
CA VAL A 104 -8.23 -0.71 13.10
C VAL A 104 -6.87 -0.12 13.46
N ALA A 105 -6.17 0.45 12.48
CA ALA A 105 -4.97 1.25 12.67
C ALA A 105 -4.98 2.41 11.67
N THR A 106 -4.80 3.64 12.13
CA THR A 106 -4.85 4.83 11.26
C THR A 106 -4.15 6.03 11.89
N ASN A 107 -3.56 6.88 11.05
CA ASN A 107 -3.12 8.22 11.43
C ASN A 107 -4.08 9.32 10.93
N VAL A 108 -5.14 8.96 10.19
CA VAL A 108 -6.23 9.90 9.85
C VAL A 108 -6.85 10.43 11.14
N ARG A 109 -7.01 11.76 11.21
CA ARG A 109 -7.58 12.46 12.37
C ARG A 109 -8.98 12.96 12.07
N LYS A 110 -9.86 12.88 13.08
CA LYS A 110 -11.13 13.58 13.11
C LYS A 110 -10.90 15.05 13.47
N ASP A 111 -11.94 15.88 13.37
CA ASP A 111 -11.87 17.31 13.70
C ASP A 111 -11.53 17.57 15.18
N ASP A 112 -11.87 16.63 16.07
CA ASP A 112 -11.50 16.68 17.50
C ASP A 112 -10.04 16.26 17.77
N GLY A 113 -9.25 15.97 16.73
CA GLY A 113 -7.87 15.53 16.80
C GLY A 113 -7.69 14.05 17.13
N SER A 114 -8.74 13.31 17.48
CA SER A 114 -8.66 11.87 17.75
C SER A 114 -8.43 11.07 16.45
N ARG A 115 -7.84 9.87 16.57
CA ARG A 115 -7.70 8.97 15.43
C ARG A 115 -9.07 8.44 15.00
N ALA A 116 -9.28 8.32 13.70
CA ALA A 116 -10.53 7.85 13.10
C ALA A 116 -10.74 6.33 13.20
N ILE A 117 -10.21 5.66 14.26
CA ILE A 117 -10.41 4.22 14.47
C ILE A 117 -11.88 3.89 14.68
N GLY A 118 -12.28 2.69 14.27
CA GLY A 118 -13.66 2.21 14.37
C GLY A 118 -14.62 2.79 13.33
N THR A 119 -14.18 3.74 12.49
CA THR A 119 -14.97 4.21 11.35
C THR A 119 -14.85 3.24 10.18
N ILE A 120 -15.86 3.19 9.32
CA ILE A 120 -15.94 2.28 8.18
C ILE A 120 -15.44 2.96 6.89
N LEU A 121 -14.97 2.14 5.94
CA LEU A 121 -14.79 2.56 4.57
C LEU A 121 -16.16 2.92 3.99
N ASP A 122 -16.25 4.04 3.26
CA ASP A 122 -17.52 4.52 2.69
C ASP A 122 -18.21 3.41 1.87
N PRO A 123 -19.38 2.92 2.30
CA PRO A 123 -20.08 1.82 1.63
C PRO A 123 -20.63 2.18 0.25
N LYS A 124 -20.65 3.47 -0.11
CA LYS A 124 -21.11 3.98 -1.41
C LYS A 124 -19.97 4.49 -2.27
N GLY A 125 -18.72 4.45 -1.74
CA GLY A 125 -17.53 4.96 -2.41
C GLY A 125 -17.05 4.07 -3.55
N LYS A 126 -16.29 4.65 -4.47
CA LYS A 126 -15.65 3.90 -5.58
C LYS A 126 -14.65 2.87 -5.06
N ALA A 127 -13.96 3.16 -3.95
CA ALA A 127 -12.97 2.28 -3.36
C ALA A 127 -13.60 0.95 -2.92
N ILE A 128 -14.70 0.97 -2.17
CA ILE A 128 -15.34 -0.27 -1.71
C ILE A 128 -15.87 -1.10 -2.89
N ALA A 129 -16.36 -0.45 -3.96
CA ALA A 129 -16.83 -1.13 -5.16
C ALA A 129 -15.71 -1.88 -5.89
N ALA A 130 -14.47 -1.35 -5.88
CA ALA A 130 -13.29 -2.03 -6.42
C ALA A 130 -12.83 -3.16 -5.48
N ILE A 131 -12.72 -2.88 -4.18
CA ILE A 131 -12.28 -3.85 -3.17
C ILE A 131 -13.21 -5.07 -3.09
N ALA A 132 -14.52 -4.87 -3.23
CA ALA A 132 -15.51 -5.97 -3.27
C ALA A 132 -15.26 -6.94 -4.45
N LYS A 133 -14.66 -6.44 -5.55
CA LYS A 133 -14.22 -7.25 -6.70
C LYS A 133 -12.80 -7.79 -6.53
N GLY A 134 -12.16 -7.53 -5.39
CA GLY A 134 -10.77 -7.86 -5.13
C GLY A 134 -9.76 -7.01 -5.91
N GLN A 135 -10.17 -5.85 -6.40
CA GLN A 135 -9.35 -4.92 -7.19
C GLN A 135 -8.86 -3.76 -6.33
N SER A 136 -7.73 -3.18 -6.71
CA SER A 136 -7.23 -1.93 -6.13
C SER A 136 -8.01 -0.73 -6.68
N TYR A 137 -8.05 0.36 -5.91
CA TYR A 137 -8.57 1.65 -6.33
C TYR A 137 -7.51 2.72 -6.09
N PHE A 138 -7.21 3.48 -7.12
CA PHE A 138 -6.39 4.70 -7.03
C PHE A 138 -7.20 5.86 -7.61
N GLY A 139 -7.30 6.95 -6.88
CA GLY A 139 -8.08 8.11 -7.30
C GLY A 139 -8.59 8.94 -6.13
N GLU A 140 -9.46 9.90 -6.45
CA GLU A 140 -10.02 10.81 -5.46
C GLU A 140 -11.07 10.12 -4.58
N ALA A 141 -11.03 10.44 -3.29
CA ALA A 141 -12.04 10.05 -2.31
C ALA A 141 -12.22 11.15 -1.26
N ASP A 142 -13.42 11.23 -0.70
CA ASP A 142 -13.68 12.04 0.49
C ASP A 142 -13.24 11.28 1.74
N ILE A 143 -12.43 11.90 2.57
CA ILE A 143 -11.98 11.37 3.85
C ILE A 143 -12.43 12.31 4.97
N LEU A 144 -13.52 11.96 5.61
CA LEU A 144 -14.13 12.73 6.69
C LEU A 144 -14.42 14.20 6.28
N GLY A 145 -15.01 14.40 5.09
CA GLY A 145 -15.40 15.70 4.56
C GLY A 145 -14.27 16.47 3.86
N LYS A 146 -13.12 15.84 3.63
CA LYS A 146 -11.98 16.46 2.94
C LYS A 146 -11.60 15.68 1.69
N PRO A 147 -11.26 16.36 0.56
CA PRO A 147 -10.86 15.70 -0.66
C PRO A 147 -9.41 15.18 -0.54
N TYR A 148 -9.18 13.93 -0.90
CA TYR A 148 -7.88 13.28 -0.93
C TYR A 148 -7.64 12.61 -2.28
N VAL A 149 -6.37 12.56 -2.71
CA VAL A 149 -5.91 11.57 -3.68
C VAL A 149 -5.48 10.33 -2.90
N THR A 150 -6.04 9.18 -3.25
CA THR A 150 -5.99 7.98 -2.39
C THR A 150 -5.64 6.73 -3.15
N GLY A 151 -5.06 5.76 -2.44
CA GLY A 151 -4.91 4.38 -2.87
C GLY A 151 -5.52 3.43 -1.86
N TYR A 152 -6.23 2.43 -2.36
CA TYR A 152 -6.76 1.32 -1.59
C TYR A 152 -6.38 0.01 -2.25
N GLU A 153 -5.79 -0.91 -1.50
CA GLU A 153 -5.48 -2.25 -1.99
C GLU A 153 -5.96 -3.33 -1.01
N PRO A 154 -6.48 -4.46 -1.52
CA PRO A 154 -6.95 -5.53 -0.65
C PRO A 154 -5.80 -6.21 0.10
N ILE A 155 -6.00 -6.47 1.38
CA ILE A 155 -5.17 -7.38 2.19
C ILE A 155 -5.75 -8.78 2.03
N ARG A 156 -4.92 -9.75 1.61
CA ARG A 156 -5.35 -11.12 1.37
C ARG A 156 -4.64 -12.08 2.31
N ASP A 157 -5.39 -13.06 2.80
CA ASP A 157 -4.80 -14.19 3.53
C ASP A 157 -4.11 -15.21 2.59
N ALA A 158 -3.56 -16.26 3.16
CA ALA A 158 -2.90 -17.33 2.41
C ALA A 158 -3.84 -18.08 1.44
N SER A 159 -5.15 -18.00 1.66
CA SER A 159 -6.18 -18.58 0.79
C SER A 159 -6.71 -17.59 -0.25
N SER A 160 -6.05 -16.40 -0.39
CA SER A 160 -6.43 -15.32 -1.29
C SER A 160 -7.75 -14.61 -0.94
N ASN A 161 -8.34 -14.87 0.23
CA ASN A 161 -9.52 -14.14 0.69
C ASN A 161 -9.16 -12.71 1.07
N VAL A 162 -10.02 -11.75 0.73
CA VAL A 162 -9.85 -10.36 1.19
C VAL A 162 -10.27 -10.28 2.66
N ILE A 163 -9.28 -10.03 3.54
CA ILE A 163 -9.45 -9.95 5.00
C ILE A 163 -9.31 -8.52 5.55
N GLY A 164 -8.92 -7.58 4.70
CA GLY A 164 -8.73 -6.19 5.06
C GLY A 164 -8.38 -5.33 3.86
N VAL A 165 -8.01 -4.06 4.12
CA VAL A 165 -7.62 -3.10 3.09
C VAL A 165 -6.47 -2.24 3.61
N TYR A 166 -5.42 -2.07 2.78
CA TYR A 166 -4.45 -1.00 2.90
C TYR A 166 -5.03 0.29 2.35
N TYR A 167 -4.74 1.40 3.00
CA TYR A 167 -5.08 2.73 2.52
C TYR A 167 -3.91 3.68 2.71
N VAL A 168 -3.69 4.51 1.72
CA VAL A 168 -2.85 5.72 1.80
C VAL A 168 -3.57 6.88 1.13
N GLY A 169 -3.28 8.11 1.55
CA GLY A 169 -3.90 9.28 0.94
C GLY A 169 -3.19 10.58 1.28
N TYR A 170 -3.24 11.50 0.33
CA TYR A 170 -2.72 12.86 0.44
C TYR A 170 -3.86 13.85 0.28
N LEU A 171 -3.90 14.85 1.16
CA LEU A 171 -4.91 15.92 1.08
C LEU A 171 -4.74 16.64 -0.26
N LYS A 172 -5.84 16.81 -0.96
CA LYS A 172 -5.86 17.58 -2.21
C LYS A 172 -5.92 19.08 -1.87
N ASN A 173 -4.90 19.81 -2.29
CA ASN A 173 -4.82 21.28 -2.17
C ASN A 173 -5.71 21.97 -3.21
#